data_08d46ea07b2c94f72bb59866c7c6cc0f
#
_entry.id   08d46ea07b2c94f72bb59866c7c6cc0f
#
_cell.length_a   1.000
_cell.length_b   1.000
_cell.length_c   1.000
_cell.angle_alpha   90.00
_cell.angle_beta   90.00
_cell.angle_gamma   90.00
#
_symmetry.space_group_name_H-M   'P 1'
#
loop_
_entity.id
_entity.type
_entity.pdbx_description
1 polymer ?
#
loop_
_entity_poly.entity_id
_entity_poly.type
_entity_poly.pdbx_seq_one_letter_code
_entity_poly.pdbx_strand_id
1 'polypeptide(L)'
;MDKKAVIYSRVSSTGDRQDTSRQIRDLEILANQQNLKIEKTYEEHISGAKKTQDRPVLKECLDYCFTNGIDILLISELSRLGRNVDDVLANVRLCKEKHLNVYFQKEQLSIFNSDGKEHPFLTIFIAVLGTCAEMERENIRFRLNSGLANYKAKGGRVGRKTGSVKTEEVKKDEYREVIALLKRGYSVRNTAKLTDKGISTVQRIKKEFVDC
;
A
#
# COMPACT_ATOMS: atom_id res chain seq x y z
N MET A 1 25.78 -24.89 11.62
CA MET A 1 25.71 -23.42 11.52
C MET A 1 24.26 -23.04 11.69
N ASP A 2 23.97 -22.07 12.53
CA ASP A 2 22.61 -21.59 12.71
C ASP A 2 22.14 -20.89 11.43
N LYS A 3 20.95 -21.26 10.95
CA LYS A 3 20.39 -20.63 9.76
C LYS A 3 20.08 -19.16 10.05
N LYS A 4 20.45 -18.28 9.12
CA LYS A 4 20.24 -16.83 9.22
C LYS A 4 18.83 -16.48 8.74
N ALA A 5 18.12 -15.71 9.54
CA ALA A 5 16.79 -15.25 9.24
C ALA A 5 16.70 -13.72 9.20
N VAL A 6 15.80 -13.21 8.38
CA VAL A 6 15.36 -11.81 8.37
C VAL A 6 13.86 -11.79 8.58
N ILE A 7 13.35 -10.82 9.32
CA ILE A 7 11.93 -10.60 9.51
C ILE A 7 11.50 -9.40 8.67
N TYR A 8 10.39 -9.54 7.94
CA TYR A 8 9.74 -8.43 7.27
C TYR A 8 8.28 -8.33 7.72
N SER A 9 7.89 -7.16 8.20
CA SER A 9 6.52 -6.84 8.61
C SER A 9 6.02 -5.58 7.92
N ARG A 10 4.72 -5.55 7.58
CA ARG A 10 4.05 -4.39 7.00
C ARG A 10 2.76 -4.06 7.75
N VAL A 11 2.58 -2.79 8.05
CA VAL A 11 1.36 -2.26 8.66
C VAL A 11 0.73 -1.17 7.81
N SER A 12 -0.59 -1.02 7.96
CA SER A 12 -1.30 0.12 7.40
C SER A 12 -0.97 1.39 8.19
N SER A 13 -0.77 2.52 7.51
CA SER A 13 -0.43 3.82 8.11
C SER A 13 -1.51 4.40 9.04
N THR A 14 -2.65 3.76 9.17
CA THR A 14 -3.83 4.24 9.90
C THR A 14 -4.01 3.61 11.27
N GLY A 15 -2.94 3.43 12.05
CA GLY A 15 -3.17 3.47 13.49
C GLY A 15 -2.83 2.29 14.35
N ASP A 16 -2.31 1.15 13.89
CA ASP A 16 -2.01 0.04 14.80
C ASP A 16 -0.52 -0.27 14.93
N ARG A 17 0.18 0.56 15.76
CA ARG A 17 1.52 0.20 16.26
C ARG A 17 1.49 -1.11 17.08
N GLN A 18 0.37 -1.42 17.73
CA GLN A 18 0.20 -2.65 18.51
C GLN A 18 0.19 -3.91 17.64
N ASP A 19 -0.37 -3.84 16.43
CA ASP A 19 -0.44 -5.00 15.52
C ASP A 19 0.94 -5.36 14.94
N THR A 20 1.79 -4.38 14.65
CA THR A 20 3.17 -4.63 14.15
C THR A 20 4.04 -5.30 15.19
N SER A 21 4.06 -4.75 16.40
CA SER A 21 4.87 -5.29 17.50
C SER A 21 4.45 -6.74 17.84
N ARG A 22 3.16 -7.07 17.71
CA ARG A 22 2.67 -8.42 17.88
C ARG A 22 3.15 -9.35 16.77
N GLN A 23 3.00 -8.94 15.50
CA GLN A 23 3.45 -9.75 14.36
C GLN A 23 4.95 -10.05 14.43
N ILE A 24 5.78 -9.06 14.76
CA ILE A 24 7.22 -9.24 14.90
C ILE A 24 7.52 -10.21 16.04
N ARG A 25 6.89 -10.02 17.20
CA ARG A 25 7.07 -10.91 18.35
C ARG A 25 6.71 -12.36 18.02
N ASP A 26 5.59 -12.58 17.31
CA ASP A 26 5.16 -13.91 16.92
C ASP A 26 6.18 -14.58 15.97
N LEU A 27 6.79 -13.78 15.05
CA LEU A 27 7.86 -14.25 14.15
C LEU A 27 9.19 -14.49 14.90
N GLU A 28 9.51 -13.70 15.91
CA GLU A 28 10.68 -13.91 16.76
C GLU A 28 10.54 -15.20 17.60
N ILE A 29 9.35 -15.46 18.16
CA ILE A 29 9.06 -16.72 18.85
C ILE A 29 9.24 -17.90 17.91
N LEU A 30 8.72 -17.81 16.69
CA LEU A 30 8.88 -18.83 15.66
C LEU A 30 10.36 -19.06 15.32
N ALA A 31 11.13 -17.98 15.12
CA ALA A 31 12.55 -18.08 14.82
C ALA A 31 13.32 -18.79 15.94
N ASN A 32 13.04 -18.45 17.20
CA ASN A 32 13.64 -19.11 18.35
C ASN A 32 13.27 -20.61 18.42
N GLN A 33 12.02 -20.97 18.17
CA GLN A 33 11.58 -22.38 18.13
C GLN A 33 12.27 -23.20 17.04
N GLN A 34 12.64 -22.56 15.93
CA GLN A 34 13.32 -23.20 14.81
C GLN A 34 14.83 -23.06 14.86
N ASN A 35 15.41 -22.53 15.94
CA ASN A 35 16.84 -22.24 16.09
C ASN A 35 17.40 -21.39 14.94
N LEU A 36 16.63 -20.35 14.53
CA LEU A 36 17.03 -19.40 13.51
C LEU A 36 17.66 -18.18 14.16
N LYS A 37 18.80 -17.71 13.62
CA LYS A 37 19.44 -16.47 14.06
C LYS A 37 18.85 -15.29 13.27
N ILE A 38 18.15 -14.40 13.95
CA ILE A 38 17.61 -13.18 13.32
C ILE A 38 18.76 -12.18 13.14
N GLU A 39 19.06 -11.83 11.90
CA GLU A 39 20.11 -10.85 11.55
C GLU A 39 19.53 -9.43 11.48
N LYS A 40 18.31 -9.26 10.95
CA LYS A 40 17.68 -7.95 10.80
C LYS A 40 16.15 -8.07 10.75
N THR A 41 15.48 -7.01 11.23
CA THR A 41 14.03 -6.85 11.11
C THR A 41 13.72 -5.59 10.32
N TYR A 42 12.81 -5.71 9.35
CA TYR A 42 12.34 -4.62 8.51
C TYR A 42 10.86 -4.35 8.76
N GLU A 43 10.52 -3.10 9.03
CA GLU A 43 9.15 -2.63 9.23
C GLU A 43 8.76 -1.62 8.17
N GLU A 44 7.66 -1.84 7.49
CA GLU A 44 7.15 -0.95 6.46
C GLU A 44 5.78 -0.38 6.84
N HIS A 45 5.69 0.95 6.94
CA HIS A 45 4.45 1.67 7.23
C HIS A 45 3.88 2.27 5.95
N ILE A 46 2.97 1.56 5.27
CA ILE A 46 2.36 2.01 4.00
C ILE A 46 0.86 1.77 4.01
N SER A 47 0.09 2.78 3.54
CA SER A 47 -1.33 2.60 3.28
C SER A 47 -1.54 1.59 2.14
N GLY A 48 -2.53 0.69 2.27
CA GLY A 48 -2.80 -0.38 1.30
C GLY A 48 -3.15 0.08 -0.13
N ALA A 49 -3.23 1.40 -0.38
CA ALA A 49 -3.61 1.99 -1.67
C ALA A 49 -2.44 2.34 -2.61
N LYS A 50 -1.18 2.35 -2.14
CA LYS A 50 -0.02 2.74 -2.98
C LYS A 50 0.51 1.59 -3.83
N LYS A 51 1.00 1.86 -5.06
CA LYS A 51 1.52 0.86 -6.02
C LYS A 51 2.82 0.19 -5.50
N THR A 52 3.11 -1.04 -5.94
CA THR A 52 4.27 -1.85 -5.49
C THR A 52 5.62 -1.21 -5.78
N GLN A 53 5.70 -0.37 -6.82
CA GLN A 53 6.90 0.43 -7.11
C GLN A 53 7.31 1.36 -5.94
N ASP A 54 6.39 1.63 -5.01
CA ASP A 54 6.57 2.50 -3.85
C ASP A 54 6.78 1.71 -2.55
N ARG A 55 7.38 0.51 -2.60
CA ARG A 55 7.71 -0.32 -1.42
C ARG A 55 9.23 -0.41 -1.21
N PRO A 56 9.86 0.71 -0.84
CA PRO A 56 11.31 0.78 -0.73
C PRO A 56 11.87 -0.16 0.34
N VAL A 57 11.14 -0.35 1.45
CA VAL A 57 11.58 -1.19 2.56
C VAL A 57 11.55 -2.68 2.20
N LEU A 58 10.51 -3.15 1.49
CA LEU A 58 10.49 -4.53 0.99
C LEU A 58 11.64 -4.78 0.01
N LYS A 59 11.87 -3.84 -0.90
CA LYS A 59 12.98 -3.95 -1.86
C LYS A 59 14.33 -4.00 -1.15
N GLU A 60 14.57 -3.09 -0.21
CA GLU A 60 15.78 -3.09 0.61
C GLU A 60 15.95 -4.40 1.38
N CYS A 61 14.86 -4.92 1.96
CA CYS A 61 14.86 -6.20 2.67
C CYS A 61 15.26 -7.36 1.76
N LEU A 62 14.69 -7.47 0.56
CA LEU A 62 15.02 -8.52 -0.40
C LEU A 62 16.46 -8.38 -0.89
N ASP A 63 16.92 -7.17 -1.24
CA ASP A 63 18.28 -6.91 -1.67
C ASP A 63 19.28 -7.27 -0.55
N TYR A 64 18.96 -6.93 0.71
CA TYR A 64 19.75 -7.34 1.85
C TYR A 64 19.83 -8.86 1.99
N CYS A 65 18.71 -9.57 1.86
CA CYS A 65 18.69 -11.03 1.94
C CYS A 65 19.57 -11.67 0.85
N PHE A 66 19.49 -11.17 -0.39
CA PHE A 66 20.26 -11.70 -1.51
C PHE A 66 21.76 -11.44 -1.38
N THR A 67 22.14 -10.28 -0.82
CA THR A 67 23.56 -9.88 -0.71
C THR A 67 24.26 -10.54 0.48
N ASN A 68 23.54 -10.79 1.57
CA ASN A 68 24.15 -11.26 2.83
C ASN A 68 23.97 -12.77 3.07
N GLY A 69 23.49 -13.52 2.08
CA GLY A 69 23.35 -14.97 2.19
C GLY A 69 22.39 -15.36 3.31
N ILE A 70 21.21 -14.74 3.35
CA ILE A 70 20.15 -15.07 4.29
C ILE A 70 19.48 -16.36 3.84
N ASP A 71 19.30 -17.30 4.78
CA ASP A 71 18.70 -18.60 4.50
C ASP A 71 17.18 -18.52 4.39
N ILE A 72 16.55 -17.67 5.23
CA ILE A 72 15.08 -17.59 5.31
C ILE A 72 14.59 -16.17 5.63
N LEU A 73 13.57 -15.75 4.88
CA LEU A 73 12.79 -14.54 5.16
C LEU A 73 11.48 -14.95 5.83
N LEU A 74 11.24 -14.45 7.05
CA LEU A 74 10.03 -14.70 7.82
C LEU A 74 9.01 -13.58 7.60
N ILE A 75 7.80 -13.94 7.21
CA ILE A 75 6.70 -13.01 6.93
C ILE A 75 5.42 -13.53 7.61
N SER A 76 4.61 -12.64 8.17
CA SER A 76 3.38 -13.03 8.87
C SER A 76 2.32 -13.66 7.95
N GLU A 77 2.15 -13.13 6.73
CA GLU A 77 1.18 -13.64 5.74
C GLU A 77 1.57 -13.25 4.31
N LEU A 78 1.08 -13.99 3.33
CA LEU A 78 1.33 -13.78 1.89
C LEU A 78 1.03 -12.35 1.42
N SER A 79 -0.01 -11.73 1.95
CA SER A 79 -0.41 -10.36 1.61
C SER A 79 0.66 -9.30 1.94
N ARG A 80 1.66 -9.66 2.75
CA ARG A 80 2.80 -8.77 3.06
C ARG A 80 3.83 -8.77 1.93
N LEU A 81 3.96 -9.85 1.17
CA LEU A 81 4.92 -9.95 0.07
C LEU A 81 4.47 -9.22 -1.21
N GLY A 82 3.18 -9.00 -1.40
CA GLY A 82 2.61 -8.30 -2.55
C GLY A 82 1.26 -7.68 -2.22
N ARG A 83 0.68 -6.90 -3.12
CA ARG A 83 -0.64 -6.27 -2.97
C ARG A 83 -1.73 -7.02 -3.70
N ASN A 84 -1.34 -7.65 -4.77
CA ASN A 84 -2.15 -8.50 -5.60
C ASN A 84 -1.39 -9.80 -5.84
N VAL A 85 -2.05 -10.74 -6.45
CA VAL A 85 -1.49 -12.06 -6.76
C VAL A 85 -0.28 -11.96 -7.66
N ASP A 86 -0.32 -11.10 -8.66
CA ASP A 86 0.77 -10.94 -9.63
C ASP A 86 2.05 -10.44 -8.94
N ASP A 87 1.93 -9.48 -8.03
CA ASP A 87 3.06 -8.99 -7.24
C ASP A 87 3.63 -10.08 -6.33
N VAL A 88 2.77 -10.85 -5.66
CA VAL A 88 3.20 -11.97 -4.81
C VAL A 88 3.92 -13.02 -5.64
N LEU A 89 3.34 -13.41 -6.79
CA LEU A 89 3.96 -14.38 -7.70
C LEU A 89 5.31 -13.90 -8.25
N ALA A 90 5.41 -12.62 -8.62
CA ALA A 90 6.66 -12.02 -9.09
C ALA A 90 7.76 -12.08 -8.01
N ASN A 91 7.43 -11.69 -6.77
CA ASN A 91 8.38 -11.73 -5.66
C ASN A 91 8.73 -13.16 -5.25
N VAL A 92 7.78 -14.10 -5.28
CA VAL A 92 8.06 -15.53 -5.06
C VAL A 92 9.01 -16.07 -6.13
N ARG A 93 8.81 -15.74 -7.41
CA ARG A 93 9.73 -16.15 -8.50
C ARG A 93 11.12 -15.58 -8.27
N LEU A 94 11.24 -14.31 -7.93
CA LEU A 94 12.53 -13.68 -7.64
C LEU A 94 13.25 -14.38 -6.48
N CYS A 95 12.53 -14.69 -5.39
CA CYS A 95 13.09 -15.42 -4.25
C CYS A 95 13.54 -16.83 -4.65
N LYS A 96 12.78 -17.53 -5.50
CA LYS A 96 13.18 -18.85 -6.05
C LYS A 96 14.46 -18.77 -6.86
N GLU A 97 14.56 -17.81 -7.79
CA GLU A 97 15.75 -17.59 -8.63
C GLU A 97 17.01 -17.28 -7.80
N LYS A 98 16.82 -16.59 -6.67
CA LYS A 98 17.90 -16.24 -5.74
C LYS A 98 18.11 -17.25 -4.61
N HIS A 99 17.39 -18.38 -4.62
CA HIS A 99 17.45 -19.42 -3.59
C HIS A 99 17.18 -18.92 -2.17
N LEU A 100 16.40 -17.85 -2.01
CA LEU A 100 15.94 -17.35 -0.72
C LEU A 100 14.65 -18.08 -0.33
N ASN A 101 14.68 -18.80 0.78
CA ASN A 101 13.44 -19.35 1.33
C ASN A 101 12.59 -18.22 1.96
N VAL A 102 11.27 -18.25 1.76
CA VAL A 102 10.33 -17.35 2.43
C VAL A 102 9.32 -18.23 3.15
N TYR A 103 9.16 -17.99 4.44
CA TYR A 103 8.16 -18.66 5.26
C TYR A 103 7.01 -17.73 5.60
N PHE A 104 5.79 -18.15 5.31
CA PHE A 104 4.55 -17.46 5.58
C PHE A 104 3.89 -18.09 6.80
N GLN A 105 3.95 -17.38 7.95
CA GLN A 105 3.52 -17.92 9.24
C GLN A 105 2.04 -18.30 9.27
N LYS A 106 1.17 -17.43 8.77
CA LYS A 106 -0.29 -17.64 8.79
C LYS A 106 -0.72 -18.82 7.92
N GLU A 107 -0.12 -18.95 6.75
CA GLU A 107 -0.40 -20.02 5.80
C GLU A 107 0.38 -21.29 6.13
N GLN A 108 1.37 -21.23 7.01
CA GLN A 108 2.29 -22.33 7.35
C GLN A 108 2.95 -22.96 6.13
N LEU A 109 3.29 -22.10 5.15
CA LEU A 109 3.91 -22.48 3.89
C LEU A 109 5.27 -21.82 3.73
N SER A 110 6.17 -22.49 3.02
CA SER A 110 7.46 -21.96 2.58
C SER A 110 7.64 -22.13 1.08
N ILE A 111 8.56 -21.36 0.49
CA ILE A 111 8.91 -21.51 -0.93
C ILE A 111 9.60 -22.87 -1.15
N PHE A 112 10.53 -23.22 -0.27
CA PHE A 112 11.23 -24.50 -0.32
C PHE A 112 10.92 -25.35 0.90
N ASN A 113 10.77 -26.64 0.68
CA ASN A 113 10.64 -27.63 1.73
C ASN A 113 11.96 -27.86 2.48
N SER A 114 11.94 -28.67 3.52
CA SER A 114 13.12 -29.05 4.29
C SER A 114 14.19 -29.79 3.47
N ASP A 115 13.79 -30.44 2.37
CA ASP A 115 14.65 -31.14 1.41
C ASP A 115 15.24 -30.21 0.33
N GLY A 116 14.96 -28.89 0.41
CA GLY A 116 15.42 -27.89 -0.54
C GLY A 116 14.63 -27.86 -1.86
N LYS A 117 13.63 -28.72 -2.04
CA LYS A 117 12.77 -28.68 -3.22
C LYS A 117 11.68 -27.64 -3.08
N GLU A 118 11.22 -27.12 -4.22
CA GLU A 118 10.09 -26.19 -4.23
C GLU A 118 8.84 -26.84 -3.67
N HIS A 119 8.08 -26.05 -2.87
CA HIS A 119 6.81 -26.49 -2.32
C HIS A 119 5.76 -26.60 -3.44
N PRO A 120 5.28 -27.79 -3.79
CA PRO A 120 4.48 -28.01 -5.00
C PRO A 120 3.13 -27.27 -4.97
N PHE A 121 2.56 -27.09 -3.78
CA PHE A 121 1.25 -26.46 -3.62
C PHE A 121 1.29 -24.94 -3.52
N LEU A 122 2.46 -24.32 -3.32
CA LEU A 122 2.55 -22.88 -3.09
C LEU A 122 1.99 -22.06 -4.26
N THR A 123 2.36 -22.40 -5.48
CA THR A 123 1.88 -21.69 -6.69
C THR A 123 0.37 -21.84 -6.88
N ILE A 124 -0.15 -23.05 -6.68
CA ILE A 124 -1.58 -23.34 -6.77
C ILE A 124 -2.33 -22.58 -5.67
N PHE A 125 -1.81 -22.61 -4.44
CA PHE A 125 -2.40 -21.92 -3.30
C PHE A 125 -2.49 -20.40 -3.51
N ILE A 126 -1.42 -19.77 -4.00
CA ILE A 126 -1.41 -18.35 -4.33
C ILE A 126 -2.43 -18.02 -5.42
N ALA A 127 -2.52 -18.84 -6.48
CA ALA A 127 -3.49 -18.65 -7.55
C ALA A 127 -4.94 -18.74 -7.03
N VAL A 128 -5.25 -19.73 -6.22
CA VAL A 128 -6.58 -19.91 -5.61
C VAL A 128 -6.94 -18.74 -4.71
N LEU A 129 -6.03 -18.30 -3.82
CA LEU A 129 -6.28 -17.14 -2.96
C LEU A 129 -6.54 -15.87 -3.78
N GLY A 130 -5.85 -15.72 -4.90
CA GLY A 130 -6.06 -14.60 -5.80
C GLY A 130 -7.43 -14.60 -6.44
N THR A 131 -7.82 -15.73 -6.97
CA THR A 131 -9.15 -15.88 -7.56
C THR A 131 -10.25 -15.61 -6.52
N CYS A 132 -10.09 -16.13 -5.31
CA CYS A 132 -11.03 -15.84 -4.21
C CYS A 132 -11.10 -14.35 -3.88
N ALA A 133 -9.96 -13.66 -3.82
CA ALA A 133 -9.91 -12.23 -3.54
C ALA A 133 -10.55 -11.39 -4.67
N GLU A 134 -10.41 -11.79 -5.92
CA GLU A 134 -11.08 -11.15 -7.06
C GLU A 134 -12.60 -11.34 -6.99
N MET A 135 -13.07 -12.56 -6.75
CA MET A 135 -14.49 -12.84 -6.58
C MET A 135 -15.11 -12.05 -5.43
N GLU A 136 -14.40 -11.89 -4.31
CA GLU A 136 -14.87 -11.08 -3.19
C GLU A 136 -14.99 -9.59 -3.58
N ARG A 137 -14.00 -9.03 -4.29
CA ARG A 137 -14.06 -7.65 -4.81
C ARG A 137 -15.23 -7.43 -5.77
N GLU A 138 -15.49 -8.40 -6.66
CA GLU A 138 -16.62 -8.34 -7.58
C GLU A 138 -17.95 -8.39 -6.83
N ASN A 139 -18.08 -9.26 -5.84
CA ASN A 139 -19.25 -9.34 -4.98
C ASN A 139 -19.51 -8.03 -4.21
N ILE A 140 -18.46 -7.41 -3.65
CA ILE A 140 -18.57 -6.11 -2.97
C ILE A 140 -19.00 -5.04 -3.97
N ARG A 141 -18.40 -4.99 -5.17
CA ARG A 141 -18.75 -4.04 -6.22
C ARG A 141 -20.21 -4.22 -6.69
N PHE A 142 -20.65 -5.46 -6.86
CA PHE A 142 -22.04 -5.76 -7.19
C PHE A 142 -23.01 -5.25 -6.13
N ARG A 143 -22.74 -5.53 -4.83
CA ARG A 143 -23.57 -5.05 -3.71
C ARG A 143 -23.61 -3.52 -3.65
N LEU A 144 -22.48 -2.84 -3.84
CA LEU A 144 -22.40 -1.38 -3.86
C LEU A 144 -23.21 -0.79 -5.03
N ASN A 145 -23.08 -1.36 -6.23
CA ASN A 145 -23.81 -0.90 -7.41
C ASN A 145 -25.32 -1.13 -7.25
N SER A 146 -25.74 -2.29 -6.74
CA SER A 146 -27.14 -2.59 -6.45
C SER A 146 -27.71 -1.65 -5.39
N GLY A 147 -26.97 -1.42 -4.30
CA GLY A 147 -27.35 -0.45 -3.26
C GLY A 147 -27.49 0.97 -3.82
N LEU A 148 -26.54 1.38 -4.68
CA LEU A 148 -26.56 2.68 -5.35
C LEU A 148 -27.76 2.83 -6.29
N ALA A 149 -28.07 1.79 -7.08
CA ALA A 149 -29.22 1.78 -7.96
C ALA A 149 -30.54 1.91 -7.17
N ASN A 150 -30.68 1.16 -6.09
CA ASN A 150 -31.83 1.23 -5.19
C ASN A 150 -31.97 2.62 -4.53
N TYR A 151 -30.84 3.22 -4.10
CA TYR A 151 -30.84 4.57 -3.55
C TYR A 151 -31.29 5.61 -4.56
N LYS A 152 -30.81 5.52 -5.81
CA LYS A 152 -31.26 6.40 -6.91
C LYS A 152 -32.72 6.21 -7.27
N ALA A 153 -33.20 4.95 -7.31
CA ALA A 153 -34.62 4.64 -7.58
C ALA A 153 -35.56 5.23 -6.53
N LYS A 154 -35.12 5.35 -5.29
CA LYS A 154 -35.84 6.02 -4.18
C LYS A 154 -35.70 7.56 -4.21
N GLY A 155 -35.17 8.16 -5.29
CA GLY A 155 -34.97 9.61 -5.41
C GLY A 155 -33.70 10.13 -4.74
N GLY A 156 -32.84 9.26 -4.24
CA GLY A 156 -31.56 9.64 -3.67
C GLY A 156 -30.60 10.22 -4.70
N ARG A 157 -29.87 11.25 -4.33
CA ARG A 157 -28.87 11.91 -5.17
C ARG A 157 -27.47 11.54 -4.73
N VAL A 158 -26.63 11.18 -5.69
CA VAL A 158 -25.20 10.83 -5.46
C VAL A 158 -24.34 12.00 -5.90
N GLY A 159 -23.29 12.24 -5.15
CA GLY A 159 -22.35 13.32 -5.41
C GLY A 159 -22.55 14.52 -4.48
N ARG A 160 -21.90 15.61 -4.81
CA ARG A 160 -21.95 16.85 -4.02
C ARG A 160 -23.36 17.42 -4.04
N LYS A 161 -23.87 17.81 -2.86
CA LYS A 161 -25.20 18.47 -2.76
C LYS A 161 -25.24 19.71 -3.65
N THR A 162 -26.32 19.86 -4.40
CA THR A 162 -26.56 21.08 -5.21
C THR A 162 -26.53 22.30 -4.29
N GLY A 163 -25.81 23.36 -4.68
CA GLY A 163 -25.64 24.56 -3.87
C GLY A 163 -24.60 24.47 -2.75
N SER A 164 -23.96 23.32 -2.53
CA SER A 164 -22.84 23.21 -1.59
C SER A 164 -21.60 23.91 -2.15
N VAL A 165 -21.47 25.20 -1.89
CA VAL A 165 -20.31 26.02 -2.24
C VAL A 165 -19.50 26.25 -0.99
N LYS A 166 -18.16 26.19 -1.07
CA LYS A 166 -17.29 26.59 0.03
C LYS A 166 -17.59 28.06 0.36
N THR A 167 -17.66 28.39 1.63
CA THR A 167 -17.79 29.79 2.06
C THR A 167 -16.61 30.61 1.55
N GLU A 168 -16.81 31.90 1.41
CA GLU A 168 -15.78 32.81 0.94
C GLU A 168 -14.52 32.81 1.80
N GLU A 169 -14.72 32.69 3.13
CA GLU A 169 -13.62 32.58 4.11
C GLU A 169 -12.78 31.34 3.89
N VAL A 170 -13.42 30.16 3.71
CA VAL A 170 -12.72 28.89 3.44
C VAL A 170 -11.97 28.94 2.11
N LYS A 171 -12.54 29.63 1.09
CA LYS A 171 -11.83 29.82 -0.19
C LYS A 171 -10.64 30.76 -0.05
N LYS A 172 -10.78 31.86 0.71
CA LYS A 172 -9.69 32.82 0.95
C LYS A 172 -8.52 32.14 1.67
N ASP A 173 -8.80 31.29 2.63
CA ASP A 173 -7.77 30.54 3.34
C ASP A 173 -7.10 29.49 2.44
N GLU A 174 -7.87 28.68 1.72
CA GLU A 174 -7.37 27.64 0.80
C GLU A 174 -6.51 28.20 -0.35
N TYR A 175 -6.83 29.41 -0.84
CA TYR A 175 -6.15 30.06 -1.93
C TYR A 175 -5.34 31.29 -1.51
N ARG A 176 -5.00 31.40 -0.22
CA ARG A 176 -4.29 32.54 0.37
C ARG A 176 -3.02 32.90 -0.40
N GLU A 177 -2.20 31.90 -0.75
CA GLU A 177 -0.95 32.08 -1.47
C GLU A 177 -1.21 32.55 -2.90
N VAL A 178 -2.18 31.97 -3.60
CA VAL A 178 -2.59 32.39 -4.95
C VAL A 178 -3.04 33.84 -4.95
N ILE A 179 -3.89 34.23 -4.01
CA ILE A 179 -4.41 35.60 -3.87
C ILE A 179 -3.26 36.58 -3.57
N ALA A 180 -2.32 36.21 -2.70
CA ALA A 180 -1.18 37.06 -2.36
C ALA A 180 -0.27 37.33 -3.57
N LEU A 181 0.03 36.31 -4.37
CA LEU A 181 0.85 36.45 -5.59
C LEU A 181 0.15 37.30 -6.65
N LEU A 182 -1.16 37.07 -6.86
CA LEU A 182 -1.94 37.88 -7.82
C LEU A 182 -2.04 39.34 -7.40
N LYS A 183 -2.21 39.67 -6.12
CA LYS A 183 -2.21 41.03 -5.58
C LYS A 183 -0.84 41.70 -5.70
N ARG A 184 0.25 40.93 -5.74
CA ARG A 184 1.62 41.42 -6.02
C ARG A 184 1.90 41.66 -7.50
N GLY A 185 0.92 41.45 -8.39
CA GLY A 185 1.03 41.69 -9.82
C GLY A 185 1.59 40.51 -10.64
N TYR A 186 1.74 39.33 -10.04
CA TYR A 186 2.17 38.15 -10.81
C TYR A 186 1.11 37.75 -11.85
N SER A 187 1.56 37.34 -13.03
CA SER A 187 0.67 36.88 -14.08
C SER A 187 -0.01 35.55 -13.66
N VAL A 188 -1.22 35.27 -14.18
CA VAL A 188 -1.96 34.02 -13.92
C VAL A 188 -1.09 32.80 -14.22
N ARG A 189 -0.30 32.81 -15.30
CA ARG A 189 0.56 31.68 -15.68
C ARG A 189 1.71 31.46 -14.68
N ASN A 190 2.33 32.54 -14.22
CA ASN A 190 3.41 32.46 -13.23
C ASN A 190 2.90 32.03 -11.88
N THR A 191 1.75 32.57 -11.44
CA THR A 191 1.10 32.16 -10.20
C THR A 191 0.72 30.69 -10.23
N ALA A 192 0.18 30.19 -11.35
CA ALA A 192 -0.15 28.78 -11.53
C ALA A 192 1.07 27.86 -11.36
N LYS A 193 2.22 28.25 -11.94
CA LYS A 193 3.48 27.50 -11.78
C LYS A 193 4.01 27.52 -10.36
N LEU A 194 3.98 28.67 -9.69
CA LEU A 194 4.53 28.84 -8.33
C LEU A 194 3.69 28.09 -7.26
N THR A 195 2.36 28.03 -7.47
CA THR A 195 1.45 27.41 -6.49
C THR A 195 1.01 26.00 -6.85
N ASP A 196 1.52 25.45 -7.96
CA ASP A 196 1.12 24.13 -8.51
C ASP A 196 -0.40 23.99 -8.67
N LYS A 197 -1.07 25.06 -9.10
CA LYS A 197 -2.51 25.11 -9.35
C LYS A 197 -2.80 25.25 -10.84
N GLY A 198 -3.90 24.67 -11.29
CA GLY A 198 -4.34 24.81 -12.67
C GLY A 198 -4.62 26.27 -13.04
N ILE A 199 -4.23 26.67 -14.27
CA ILE A 199 -4.40 28.03 -14.81
C ILE A 199 -5.87 28.50 -14.68
N SER A 200 -6.83 27.63 -15.01
CA SER A 200 -8.26 27.90 -14.90
C SER A 200 -8.71 28.19 -13.45
N THR A 201 -8.11 27.49 -12.48
CA THR A 201 -8.37 27.73 -11.06
C THR A 201 -7.85 29.11 -10.64
N VAL A 202 -6.60 29.43 -11.01
CA VAL A 202 -5.98 30.74 -10.70
C VAL A 202 -6.76 31.89 -11.37
N GLN A 203 -7.21 31.70 -12.61
CA GLN A 203 -8.01 32.71 -13.32
C GLN A 203 -9.37 32.96 -12.65
N ARG A 204 -10.04 31.88 -12.17
CA ARG A 204 -11.27 31.99 -11.41
C ARG A 204 -11.05 32.73 -10.09
N ILE A 205 -10.00 32.41 -9.36
CA ILE A 205 -9.66 33.05 -8.08
C ILE A 205 -9.30 34.52 -8.30
N LYS A 206 -8.59 34.86 -9.38
CA LYS A 206 -8.32 36.25 -9.76
C LYS A 206 -9.60 37.04 -9.93
N LYS A 207 -10.55 36.52 -10.71
CA LYS A 207 -11.84 37.15 -10.97
C LYS A 207 -12.69 37.30 -9.70
N GLU A 208 -12.60 36.33 -8.76
CA GLU A 208 -13.43 36.30 -7.56
C GLU A 208 -12.88 37.18 -6.40
N PHE A 209 -11.53 37.35 -6.31
CA PHE A 209 -10.90 37.95 -5.13
C PHE A 209 -9.89 39.09 -5.41
N VAL A 210 -9.58 39.38 -6.69
CA VAL A 210 -8.57 40.39 -7.04
C VAL A 210 -9.13 41.45 -7.99
N ASP A 211 -9.98 41.04 -8.93
CA ASP A 211 -10.58 41.95 -9.95
C ASP A 211 -11.96 42.48 -9.50
N CYS A 212 -12.38 42.24 -8.23
CA CYS A 212 -13.62 42.79 -7.63
C CYS A 212 -13.37 44.14 -6.99
#